data_b43c173d20f453b7d2712ed2bed4e14e
#
_entry.id   b43c173d20f453b7d2712ed2bed4e14e
#
_cell.length_a   1.000
_cell.length_b   1.000
_cell.length_c   1.000
_cell.angle_alpha   90.00
_cell.angle_beta   90.00
_cell.angle_gamma   90.00
#
_symmetry.space_group_name_H-M   'P 1'
#
loop_
_entity.id
_entity.type
_entity.pdbx_description
1 polymer ?
#
loop_
_entity_poly.entity_id
_entity_poly.type
_entity_poly.pdbx_seq_one_letter_code
_entity_poly.pdbx_strand_id
1 'polypeptide(L)'
;MKKFTKILLIGCLLVMVSCNNWLDVDPKSQVKDKDLFASEMGFKEALSGVYSLMTKEGLYGKELTFGWLGVLGQEWTSVPYNYEDDQKYDFENAASEVRIDSVWTGLYNAIANANKLLKELEGKENLFSGDNYSIIKGEVLALRAYLHFDLLRIFGASCAVGMERIAIPYVTEYAPTIFPQEKVGDFVGKVLKDLQDAAKCLENDPILTGRTVSEIDDNGYLMNRQVHLNYYAVKGLMARVYLYKGDYANAEVCAKEVIGSGCFEWVKQENLTNESVADLTFSTEHLFALNIVTLGNIVDKYLDGGNNSFALEESRLSEYYGSSYDYRYLYLFKTGVGMSNTLRYLKKYDQLESVSWAQSYRNKLPLICLPEMYYILAECRYHSSGDVLEPLNEVCRHRGVADLSEADLSAFETLLLAEYRKEVIGGGQLFFQYKRLNRSVVPGTDVDLAGEGRYVILMPKEELENLGWVSNQ
;
A
#
# COMPACT_ATOMS: atom_id res chain seq x y z
N MET A 1 -47.69 15.40 -64.88
CA MET A 1 -47.72 15.08 -63.46
C MET A 1 -46.92 13.78 -63.13
N LYS A 2 -47.10 12.64 -63.77
CA LYS A 2 -46.42 11.38 -63.43
C LYS A 2 -44.88 11.37 -63.58
N LYS A 3 -44.27 12.23 -64.39
CA LYS A 3 -42.81 12.34 -64.53
C LYS A 3 -42.18 13.18 -63.43
N PHE A 4 -42.86 14.23 -62.93
CA PHE A 4 -42.37 15.07 -61.84
C PHE A 4 -42.38 14.33 -60.50
N THR A 5 -43.39 13.49 -60.26
CA THR A 5 -43.49 12.68 -59.03
C THR A 5 -42.39 11.60 -58.96
N LYS A 6 -41.97 11.05 -60.10
CA LYS A 6 -40.87 10.06 -60.15
C LYS A 6 -39.49 10.68 -59.90
N ILE A 7 -39.27 11.94 -60.37
CA ILE A 7 -38.03 12.68 -60.12
C ILE A 7 -37.94 13.11 -58.67
N LEU A 8 -39.06 13.52 -58.05
CA LEU A 8 -39.13 13.87 -56.65
C LEU A 8 -38.89 12.67 -55.72
N LEU A 9 -39.40 11.46 -56.10
CA LEU A 9 -39.20 10.20 -55.36
C LEU A 9 -37.75 9.71 -55.44
N ILE A 10 -37.07 9.90 -56.57
CA ILE A 10 -35.65 9.53 -56.74
C ILE A 10 -34.75 10.51 -55.99
N GLY A 11 -35.11 11.81 -55.91
CA GLY A 11 -34.41 12.81 -55.14
C GLY A 11 -34.48 12.54 -53.64
N CYS A 12 -35.65 12.10 -53.12
CA CYS A 12 -35.79 11.70 -51.73
C CYS A 12 -35.05 10.42 -51.34
N LEU A 13 -34.89 9.45 -52.31
CA LEU A 13 -34.11 8.23 -52.03
C LEU A 13 -32.57 8.46 -51.99
N LEU A 14 -32.08 9.50 -52.71
CA LEU A 14 -30.65 9.85 -52.71
C LEU A 14 -30.20 10.60 -51.46
N VAL A 15 -31.13 11.19 -50.71
CA VAL A 15 -30.84 11.89 -49.45
C VAL A 15 -30.73 10.90 -48.25
N MET A 16 -31.19 9.65 -48.40
CA MET A 16 -31.15 8.65 -47.31
C MET A 16 -29.85 7.86 -47.25
N VAL A 17 -28.88 8.08 -48.15
CA VAL A 17 -27.61 7.35 -48.19
C VAL A 17 -26.43 8.18 -47.67
N SER A 18 -26.64 9.39 -47.28
CA SER A 18 -25.56 10.28 -46.83
C SER A 18 -25.74 10.68 -45.38
N CYS A 19 -25.45 9.82 -44.44
CA CYS A 19 -25.08 10.20 -43.05
C CYS A 19 -24.97 8.95 -42.16
N ASN A 20 -24.13 7.98 -42.54
CA ASN A 20 -23.75 6.95 -41.55
C ASN A 20 -22.50 7.31 -40.74
N ASN A 21 -21.73 8.33 -41.14
CA ASN A 21 -20.51 8.72 -40.41
C ASN A 21 -20.70 9.97 -39.50
N TRP A 22 -21.89 10.57 -39.43
CA TRP A 22 -22.09 11.74 -38.56
C TRP A 22 -22.64 11.42 -37.18
N LEU A 23 -22.98 10.16 -36.92
CA LEU A 23 -23.45 9.67 -35.61
C LEU A 23 -22.41 8.86 -34.86
N ASP A 24 -21.27 8.56 -35.47
CA ASP A 24 -20.09 7.98 -34.77
C ASP A 24 -19.26 9.10 -34.10
N VAL A 25 -19.86 9.82 -33.18
CA VAL A 25 -19.10 10.65 -32.22
C VAL A 25 -18.63 9.72 -31.11
N ASP A 26 -17.38 9.27 -31.21
CA ASP A 26 -16.73 8.61 -30.07
C ASP A 26 -16.98 9.48 -28.81
N PRO A 27 -17.44 8.93 -27.70
CA PRO A 27 -17.56 9.67 -26.46
C PRO A 27 -16.25 10.43 -26.16
N LYS A 28 -16.33 11.67 -25.68
CA LYS A 28 -15.14 12.50 -25.40
C LYS A 28 -14.09 11.78 -24.55
N SER A 29 -14.50 10.83 -23.72
CA SER A 29 -13.60 9.97 -22.94
C SER A 29 -12.81 8.99 -23.81
N GLN A 30 -13.43 8.38 -24.85
CA GLN A 30 -12.74 7.44 -25.73
C GLN A 30 -11.73 8.15 -26.67
N VAL A 31 -12.01 9.37 -27.11
CA VAL A 31 -11.05 10.17 -27.89
C VAL A 31 -9.82 10.49 -27.03
N LYS A 32 -10.03 10.91 -25.78
CA LYS A 32 -8.94 11.19 -24.84
C LYS A 32 -8.11 9.93 -24.52
N ASP A 33 -8.76 8.78 -24.41
CA ASP A 33 -8.07 7.50 -24.17
C ASP A 33 -7.19 7.10 -25.36
N LYS A 34 -7.71 7.21 -26.59
CA LYS A 34 -6.94 6.94 -27.81
C LYS A 34 -5.70 7.81 -27.93
N ASP A 35 -5.82 9.09 -27.59
CA ASP A 35 -4.71 10.05 -27.60
C ASP A 35 -3.69 9.73 -26.51
N LEU A 36 -4.14 9.43 -25.29
CA LEU A 36 -3.28 9.11 -24.16
C LEU A 36 -2.43 7.86 -24.44
N PHE A 37 -3.03 6.78 -24.91
CA PHE A 37 -2.35 5.50 -25.17
C PHE A 37 -1.75 5.39 -26.58
N ALA A 38 -1.53 6.50 -27.26
CA ALA A 38 -0.83 6.55 -28.54
C ALA A 38 0.69 6.66 -28.42
N SER A 39 1.22 6.90 -27.21
CA SER A 39 2.65 7.09 -26.97
C SER A 39 3.13 6.47 -25.66
N GLU A 40 4.41 6.15 -25.56
CA GLU A 40 5.05 5.69 -24.33
C GLU A 40 4.82 6.66 -23.15
N MET A 41 4.91 7.98 -23.41
CA MET A 41 4.70 9.00 -22.38
C MET A 41 3.28 8.90 -21.79
N GLY A 42 2.27 8.69 -22.63
CA GLY A 42 0.89 8.54 -22.15
C GLY A 42 0.69 7.31 -21.25
N PHE A 43 1.41 6.22 -21.50
CA PHE A 43 1.43 5.06 -20.59
C PHE A 43 2.10 5.39 -19.25
N LYS A 44 3.21 6.12 -19.27
CA LYS A 44 3.89 6.61 -18.05
C LYS A 44 3.00 7.54 -17.24
N GLU A 45 2.27 8.45 -17.89
CA GLU A 45 1.29 9.34 -17.26
C GLU A 45 0.12 8.56 -16.66
N ALA A 46 -0.43 7.57 -17.37
CA ALA A 46 -1.51 6.71 -16.89
C ALA A 46 -1.07 5.92 -15.65
N LEU A 47 0.13 5.35 -15.65
CA LEU A 47 0.70 4.64 -14.49
C LEU A 47 0.91 5.60 -13.31
N SER A 48 1.46 6.79 -13.54
CA SER A 48 1.57 7.83 -12.51
C SER A 48 0.21 8.22 -11.94
N GLY A 49 -0.85 8.20 -12.78
CA GLY A 49 -2.23 8.38 -12.37
C GLY A 49 -2.69 7.32 -11.35
N VAL A 50 -2.34 6.04 -11.54
CA VAL A 50 -2.66 4.96 -10.58
C VAL A 50 -1.95 5.20 -9.24
N TYR A 51 -0.65 5.52 -9.25
CA TYR A 51 0.06 5.90 -8.02
C TYR A 51 -0.57 7.13 -7.34
N SER A 52 -0.99 8.13 -8.12
CA SER A 52 -1.65 9.33 -7.59
C SER A 52 -2.99 9.04 -6.92
N LEU A 53 -3.76 8.05 -7.41
CA LEU A 53 -4.98 7.61 -6.72
C LEU A 53 -4.66 7.07 -5.32
N MET A 54 -3.56 6.34 -5.16
CA MET A 54 -3.14 5.81 -3.86
C MET A 54 -2.78 6.91 -2.86
N THR A 55 -2.32 8.09 -3.30
CA THR A 55 -1.86 9.17 -2.40
C THR A 55 -2.98 9.92 -1.68
N LYS A 56 -4.25 9.67 -2.02
CA LYS A 56 -5.40 10.37 -1.43
C LYS A 56 -5.54 10.08 0.06
N GLU A 57 -6.06 11.05 0.84
CA GLU A 57 -6.34 10.90 2.27
C GLU A 57 -7.27 9.70 2.57
N GLY A 58 -8.23 9.40 1.69
CA GLY A 58 -9.12 8.24 1.80
C GLY A 58 -8.42 6.89 1.59
N LEU A 59 -7.16 6.89 1.13
CA LEU A 59 -6.33 5.69 0.93
C LEU A 59 -5.02 5.81 1.73
N TYR A 60 -3.86 5.63 1.06
CA TYR A 60 -2.56 5.59 1.76
C TYR A 60 -2.06 6.97 2.23
N GLY A 61 -2.66 8.07 1.75
CA GLY A 61 -2.35 9.40 2.29
C GLY A 61 -2.72 9.57 3.77
N LYS A 62 -3.65 8.75 4.29
CA LYS A 62 -4.06 8.78 5.70
C LYS A 62 -4.70 7.45 6.15
N GLU A 63 -5.86 7.04 5.56
CA GLU A 63 -6.68 5.98 6.14
C GLU A 63 -5.97 4.62 6.20
N LEU A 64 -5.24 4.26 5.15
CA LEU A 64 -4.53 2.98 5.05
C LEU A 64 -3.10 3.03 5.62
N THR A 65 -2.79 4.07 6.39
CA THR A 65 -1.52 4.27 7.08
C THR A 65 -1.78 4.67 8.53
N PHE A 66 -1.42 5.89 8.94
CA PHE A 66 -1.55 6.38 10.32
C PHE A 66 -3.01 6.67 10.75
N GLY A 67 -3.95 6.79 9.79
CA GLY A 67 -5.37 7.02 10.07
C GLY A 67 -6.09 5.76 10.54
N TRP A 68 -7.05 5.28 9.77
CA TRP A 68 -7.92 4.15 10.16
C TRP A 68 -7.16 2.87 10.52
N LEU A 69 -6.22 2.42 9.67
CA LEU A 69 -5.42 1.23 9.99
C LEU A 69 -4.53 1.43 11.23
N GLY A 70 -4.01 2.64 11.46
CA GLY A 70 -3.30 2.96 12.70
C GLY A 70 -4.21 2.89 13.93
N VAL A 71 -5.46 3.34 13.81
CA VAL A 71 -6.48 3.22 14.87
C VAL A 71 -6.82 1.75 15.14
N LEU A 72 -7.09 0.97 14.10
CA LEU A 72 -7.35 -0.47 14.23
C LEU A 72 -6.15 -1.26 14.77
N GLY A 73 -4.94 -0.79 14.49
CA GLY A 73 -3.70 -1.33 15.06
C GLY A 73 -3.46 -0.94 16.52
N GLN A 74 -4.33 -0.12 17.11
CA GLN A 74 -4.14 0.44 18.45
C GLN A 74 -2.77 1.17 18.57
N GLU A 75 -2.41 1.90 17.50
CA GLU A 75 -1.17 2.67 17.46
C GLU A 75 -1.29 3.98 18.25
N TRP A 76 -2.52 4.46 18.51
CA TRP A 76 -2.82 5.74 19.13
C TRP A 76 -3.60 5.59 20.43
N THR A 77 -3.28 6.40 21.44
CA THR A 77 -4.07 6.50 22.68
C THR A 77 -5.07 7.66 22.64
N SER A 78 -4.85 8.62 21.76
CA SER A 78 -5.75 9.73 21.48
C SER A 78 -6.00 9.80 19.97
N VAL A 79 -7.27 9.79 19.59
CA VAL A 79 -7.71 9.83 18.21
C VAL A 79 -8.70 10.97 17.99
N PRO A 80 -8.88 11.48 16.76
CA PRO A 80 -9.96 12.41 16.43
C PRO A 80 -11.33 11.80 16.76
N TYR A 81 -12.29 12.62 17.18
CA TYR A 81 -13.62 12.20 17.63
C TYR A 81 -14.32 11.21 16.68
N ASN A 82 -14.18 11.41 15.38
CA ASN A 82 -14.79 10.54 14.37
C ASN A 82 -14.10 9.18 14.17
N TYR A 83 -13.10 8.82 14.98
CA TYR A 83 -12.44 7.51 15.01
C TYR A 83 -12.61 6.79 16.35
N GLU A 84 -13.29 7.39 17.35
CA GLU A 84 -13.43 6.78 18.68
C GLU A 84 -14.18 5.44 18.66
N ASP A 85 -15.15 5.28 17.75
CA ASP A 85 -15.87 4.03 17.60
C ASP A 85 -15.04 2.99 16.85
N ASP A 86 -14.31 3.39 15.80
CA ASP A 86 -13.35 2.50 15.11
C ASP A 86 -12.28 1.97 16.07
N GLN A 87 -11.83 2.79 17.03
CA GLN A 87 -10.85 2.37 18.05
C GLN A 87 -11.41 1.26 18.95
N LYS A 88 -12.74 1.19 19.10
CA LYS A 88 -13.47 0.14 19.84
C LYS A 88 -13.93 -0.99 18.92
N TYR A 89 -13.56 -0.95 17.63
CA TYR A 89 -14.01 -1.88 16.58
C TYR A 89 -15.53 -1.91 16.40
N ASP A 90 -16.19 -0.78 16.65
CA ASP A 90 -17.60 -0.54 16.34
C ASP A 90 -17.70 0.24 15.01
N PHE A 91 -18.18 -0.44 13.98
CA PHE A 91 -18.25 0.08 12.61
C PHE A 91 -19.68 0.46 12.19
N GLU A 92 -20.67 0.40 13.11
CA GLU A 92 -22.09 0.61 12.79
C GLU A 92 -22.50 2.10 12.85
N ASN A 93 -21.55 3.02 12.77
CA ASN A 93 -21.80 4.47 12.76
C ASN A 93 -21.51 5.09 11.39
N ALA A 94 -22.13 6.24 11.10
CA ALA A 94 -22.02 6.90 9.81
C ALA A 94 -20.60 7.30 9.40
N ALA A 95 -19.71 7.62 10.36
CA ALA A 95 -18.34 8.00 10.04
C ALA A 95 -17.52 6.80 9.57
N SER A 96 -17.70 5.65 10.22
CA SER A 96 -17.08 4.39 9.83
C SER A 96 -17.62 3.87 8.49
N GLU A 97 -18.94 3.92 8.27
CA GLU A 97 -19.56 3.53 6.99
C GLU A 97 -18.97 4.35 5.83
N VAL A 98 -18.94 5.68 5.93
CA VAL A 98 -18.35 6.55 4.90
C VAL A 98 -16.86 6.22 4.64
N ARG A 99 -16.13 5.87 5.68
CA ARG A 99 -14.71 5.50 5.57
C ARG A 99 -14.53 4.15 4.87
N ILE A 100 -15.33 3.15 5.24
CA ILE A 100 -15.36 1.82 4.60
C ILE A 100 -15.69 1.96 3.11
N ASP A 101 -16.73 2.70 2.76
CA ASP A 101 -17.13 2.95 1.37
C ASP A 101 -16.04 3.67 0.57
N SER A 102 -15.39 4.68 1.19
CA SER A 102 -14.30 5.41 0.56
C SER A 102 -13.07 4.54 0.28
N VAL A 103 -12.69 3.69 1.23
CA VAL A 103 -11.55 2.76 1.07
C VAL A 103 -11.88 1.71 0.00
N TRP A 104 -13.05 1.09 0.07
CA TRP A 104 -13.50 0.09 -0.90
C TRP A 104 -13.51 0.66 -2.32
N THR A 105 -14.27 1.73 -2.52
CA THR A 105 -14.42 2.37 -3.83
C THR A 105 -13.09 2.90 -4.36
N GLY A 106 -12.28 3.51 -3.48
CA GLY A 106 -10.98 4.07 -3.85
C GLY A 106 -10.00 3.01 -4.33
N LEU A 107 -9.90 1.87 -3.63
CA LEU A 107 -9.02 0.76 -4.02
C LEU A 107 -9.49 0.10 -5.32
N TYR A 108 -10.79 -0.21 -5.47
CA TYR A 108 -11.31 -0.76 -6.74
C TYR A 108 -11.22 0.22 -7.90
N ASN A 109 -11.34 1.52 -7.67
CA ASN A 109 -11.08 2.52 -8.71
C ASN A 109 -9.62 2.50 -9.18
N ALA A 110 -8.66 2.39 -8.27
CA ALA A 110 -7.25 2.25 -8.63
C ALA A 110 -6.99 0.94 -9.39
N ILE A 111 -7.61 -0.19 -8.98
CA ILE A 111 -7.55 -1.48 -9.68
C ILE A 111 -8.15 -1.38 -11.10
N ALA A 112 -9.29 -0.70 -11.26
CA ALA A 112 -9.92 -0.52 -12.57
C ALA A 112 -9.00 0.25 -13.52
N ASN A 113 -8.32 1.30 -13.04
CA ASN A 113 -7.33 2.05 -13.83
C ASN A 113 -6.09 1.19 -14.16
N ALA A 114 -5.61 0.36 -13.24
CA ALA A 114 -4.54 -0.61 -13.50
C ALA A 114 -4.96 -1.63 -14.58
N ASN A 115 -6.17 -2.18 -14.49
CA ASN A 115 -6.69 -3.12 -15.50
C ASN A 115 -6.87 -2.46 -16.86
N LYS A 116 -7.32 -1.20 -16.92
CA LYS A 116 -7.39 -0.42 -18.15
C LYS A 116 -6.02 -0.29 -18.78
N LEU A 117 -5.01 0.07 -17.98
CA LEU A 117 -3.63 0.21 -18.45
C LEU A 117 -3.08 -1.12 -18.99
N LEU A 118 -3.31 -2.25 -18.29
CA LEU A 118 -2.92 -3.58 -18.78
C LEU A 118 -3.56 -3.93 -20.13
N LYS A 119 -4.86 -3.65 -20.27
CA LYS A 119 -5.59 -3.84 -21.51
C LYS A 119 -5.03 -3.02 -22.68
N GLU A 120 -4.72 -1.76 -22.42
CA GLU A 120 -4.17 -0.85 -23.44
C GLU A 120 -2.72 -1.16 -23.83
N LEU A 121 -1.95 -1.85 -22.96
CA LEU A 121 -0.60 -2.32 -23.28
C LEU A 121 -0.57 -3.45 -24.33
N GLU A 122 -1.65 -4.22 -24.49
CA GLU A 122 -1.66 -5.39 -25.37
C GLU A 122 -1.36 -5.00 -26.82
N GLY A 123 -0.34 -5.62 -27.41
CA GLY A 123 0.07 -5.42 -28.80
C GLY A 123 0.74 -4.06 -29.09
N LYS A 124 1.16 -3.32 -28.05
CA LYS A 124 1.79 -2.00 -28.21
C LYS A 124 3.29 -1.97 -27.82
N GLU A 125 3.95 -3.13 -27.78
CA GLU A 125 5.37 -3.25 -27.40
C GLU A 125 6.27 -2.30 -28.20
N ASN A 126 5.97 -2.11 -29.47
CA ASN A 126 6.76 -1.27 -30.38
C ASN A 126 6.71 0.23 -30.10
N LEU A 127 5.82 0.69 -29.21
CA LEU A 127 5.75 2.09 -28.81
C LEU A 127 6.81 2.47 -27.75
N PHE A 128 7.45 1.47 -27.14
CA PHE A 128 8.30 1.67 -25.97
C PHE A 128 9.77 1.56 -26.30
N SER A 129 10.56 2.38 -25.62
CA SER A 129 12.01 2.39 -25.69
C SER A 129 12.61 1.40 -24.69
N GLY A 130 13.66 0.69 -25.07
CA GLY A 130 14.37 -0.23 -24.19
C GLY A 130 13.44 -1.25 -23.53
N ASP A 131 13.54 -1.37 -22.20
CA ASP A 131 12.75 -2.31 -21.40
C ASP A 131 11.46 -1.68 -20.81
N ASN A 132 11.11 -0.44 -21.19
CA ASN A 132 10.03 0.31 -20.57
C ASN A 132 8.66 -0.37 -20.67
N TYR A 133 8.37 -1.07 -21.77
CA TYR A 133 7.15 -1.87 -21.87
C TYR A 133 7.05 -2.91 -20.75
N SER A 134 8.10 -3.69 -20.57
CA SER A 134 8.14 -4.75 -19.56
C SER A 134 8.10 -4.15 -18.15
N ILE A 135 8.84 -3.07 -17.90
CA ILE A 135 8.89 -2.39 -16.61
C ILE A 135 7.51 -1.83 -16.24
N ILE A 136 6.85 -1.10 -17.15
CA ILE A 136 5.51 -0.56 -16.93
C ILE A 136 4.50 -1.69 -16.67
N LYS A 137 4.51 -2.74 -17.49
CA LYS A 137 3.64 -3.90 -17.31
C LYS A 137 3.85 -4.57 -15.95
N GLY A 138 5.11 -4.75 -15.55
CA GLY A 138 5.47 -5.32 -14.26
C GLY A 138 4.96 -4.47 -13.08
N GLU A 139 5.15 -3.15 -13.14
CA GLU A 139 4.64 -2.24 -12.11
C GLU A 139 3.11 -2.27 -12.01
N VAL A 140 2.40 -2.31 -13.13
CA VAL A 140 0.92 -2.35 -13.12
C VAL A 140 0.39 -3.66 -12.56
N LEU A 141 1.01 -4.81 -12.90
CA LEU A 141 0.67 -6.10 -12.30
C LEU A 141 0.91 -6.10 -10.79
N ALA A 142 2.04 -5.54 -10.37
CA ALA A 142 2.37 -5.41 -8.95
C ALA A 142 1.40 -4.48 -8.20
N LEU A 143 0.99 -3.36 -8.81
CA LEU A 143 -0.03 -2.46 -8.25
C LEU A 143 -1.37 -3.18 -8.08
N ARG A 144 -1.82 -3.90 -9.11
CA ARG A 144 -3.07 -4.68 -9.04
C ARG A 144 -3.02 -5.70 -7.89
N ALA A 145 -1.92 -6.41 -7.77
CA ALA A 145 -1.71 -7.37 -6.68
C ALA A 145 -1.68 -6.69 -5.31
N TYR A 146 -0.96 -5.57 -5.16
CA TYR A 146 -0.85 -4.81 -3.92
C TYR A 146 -2.22 -4.34 -3.43
N LEU A 147 -2.99 -3.70 -4.31
CA LEU A 147 -4.31 -3.14 -3.99
C LEU A 147 -5.32 -4.23 -3.63
N HIS A 148 -5.33 -5.34 -4.38
CA HIS A 148 -6.19 -6.49 -4.05
C HIS A 148 -5.78 -7.14 -2.73
N PHE A 149 -4.48 -7.26 -2.46
CA PHE A 149 -4.02 -7.85 -1.21
C PHE A 149 -4.45 -7.01 0.00
N ASP A 150 -4.41 -5.68 -0.10
CA ASP A 150 -4.90 -4.81 0.96
C ASP A 150 -6.42 -4.90 1.13
N LEU A 151 -7.18 -4.96 0.04
CA LEU A 151 -8.62 -5.25 0.09
C LEU A 151 -8.90 -6.57 0.82
N LEU A 152 -8.19 -7.65 0.49
CA LEU A 152 -8.35 -8.93 1.17
C LEU A 152 -7.99 -8.83 2.65
N ARG A 153 -6.89 -8.14 3.00
CA ARG A 153 -6.46 -7.99 4.39
C ARG A 153 -7.44 -7.18 5.23
N ILE A 154 -8.19 -6.26 4.61
CA ILE A 154 -9.24 -5.50 5.30
C ILE A 154 -10.53 -6.30 5.35
N PHE A 155 -11.06 -6.72 4.22
CA PHE A 155 -12.41 -7.24 4.05
C PHE A 155 -12.52 -8.79 4.03
N GLY A 156 -11.45 -9.53 3.86
CA GLY A 156 -11.45 -10.98 3.87
C GLY A 156 -11.00 -11.58 5.21
N ALA A 157 -11.26 -12.87 5.43
CA ALA A 157 -10.64 -13.59 6.53
C ALA A 157 -9.14 -13.75 6.32
N SER A 158 -8.37 -13.96 7.41
CA SER A 158 -6.96 -14.31 7.26
C SER A 158 -6.79 -15.76 6.78
N CYS A 159 -5.66 -16.04 6.13
CA CYS A 159 -5.35 -17.41 5.69
C CYS A 159 -5.29 -18.40 6.86
N ALA A 160 -4.88 -17.95 8.05
CA ALA A 160 -4.77 -18.79 9.23
C ALA A 160 -6.12 -19.37 9.69
N VAL A 161 -7.23 -18.66 9.45
CA VAL A 161 -8.55 -19.05 9.94
C VAL A 161 -9.54 -19.41 8.84
N GLY A 162 -9.24 -19.15 7.57
CA GLY A 162 -10.30 -19.27 6.59
C GLY A 162 -9.91 -19.31 5.11
N MET A 163 -8.99 -20.18 4.69
CA MET A 163 -8.62 -20.33 3.26
C MET A 163 -9.83 -20.66 2.35
N GLU A 164 -10.81 -21.40 2.88
CA GLU A 164 -12.03 -21.80 2.16
C GLU A 164 -13.19 -20.79 2.30
N ARG A 165 -13.03 -19.74 3.13
CA ARG A 165 -14.07 -18.73 3.31
C ARG A 165 -14.19 -17.87 2.07
N ILE A 166 -15.44 -17.54 1.73
CA ILE A 166 -15.73 -16.56 0.69
C ILE A 166 -15.28 -15.18 1.17
N ALA A 167 -14.59 -14.45 0.33
CA ALA A 167 -14.14 -13.11 0.61
C ALA A 167 -14.74 -12.11 -0.40
N ILE A 168 -13.93 -11.56 -1.26
CA ILE A 168 -14.24 -10.44 -2.16
C ILE A 168 -13.85 -10.80 -3.59
N PRO A 169 -14.28 -10.05 -4.62
CA PRO A 169 -13.85 -10.28 -6.00
C PRO A 169 -12.39 -9.94 -6.25
N TYR A 170 -11.71 -10.77 -7.05
CA TYR A 170 -10.41 -10.44 -7.67
C TYR A 170 -10.64 -9.98 -9.11
N VAL A 171 -10.55 -8.67 -9.34
CA VAL A 171 -10.91 -8.03 -10.62
C VAL A 171 -9.69 -7.94 -11.54
N THR A 172 -9.72 -8.64 -12.67
CA THR A 172 -8.60 -8.69 -13.64
C THR A 172 -8.88 -7.98 -14.95
N GLU A 173 -10.11 -7.49 -15.16
CA GLU A 173 -10.52 -6.88 -16.41
C GLU A 173 -11.09 -5.48 -16.21
N TYR A 174 -10.91 -4.62 -17.20
CA TYR A 174 -11.62 -3.35 -17.29
C TYR A 174 -12.91 -3.55 -18.07
N ALA A 175 -13.99 -3.91 -17.38
CA ALA A 175 -15.29 -4.19 -17.96
C ALA A 175 -16.43 -3.80 -17.00
N PRO A 176 -17.58 -3.30 -17.50
CA PRO A 176 -18.75 -3.00 -16.70
C PRO A 176 -19.53 -4.29 -16.38
N THR A 177 -18.92 -5.19 -15.62
CA THR A 177 -19.52 -6.47 -15.23
C THR A 177 -19.30 -6.74 -13.75
N ILE A 178 -20.17 -7.57 -13.18
CA ILE A 178 -20.03 -8.02 -11.79
C ILE A 178 -19.08 -9.20 -11.76
N PHE A 179 -18.01 -9.09 -10.98
CA PHE A 179 -17.06 -10.17 -10.75
C PHE A 179 -17.51 -11.01 -9.55
N PRO A 180 -17.37 -12.33 -9.59
CA PRO A 180 -17.76 -13.18 -8.49
C PRO A 180 -16.83 -13.00 -7.28
N GLN A 181 -17.39 -13.21 -6.09
CA GLN A 181 -16.59 -13.38 -4.87
C GLN A 181 -15.73 -14.65 -4.98
N GLU A 182 -14.57 -14.64 -4.37
CA GLU A 182 -13.63 -15.76 -4.39
C GLU A 182 -13.32 -16.26 -3.00
N LYS A 183 -12.85 -17.50 -2.89
CA LYS A 183 -12.29 -18.02 -1.65
C LYS A 183 -10.96 -17.32 -1.35
N VAL A 184 -10.68 -17.13 -0.06
CA VAL A 184 -9.41 -16.50 0.39
C VAL A 184 -8.19 -17.17 -0.24
N GLY A 185 -8.15 -18.51 -0.29
CA GLY A 185 -7.03 -19.27 -0.86
C GLY A 185 -6.82 -19.01 -2.36
N ASP A 186 -7.90 -19.00 -3.14
CA ASP A 186 -7.86 -18.72 -4.57
C ASP A 186 -7.44 -17.27 -4.83
N PHE A 187 -7.98 -16.35 -4.05
CA PHE A 187 -7.64 -14.92 -4.11
C PHE A 187 -6.13 -14.69 -3.88
N VAL A 188 -5.56 -15.26 -2.81
CA VAL A 188 -4.12 -15.17 -2.52
C VAL A 188 -3.30 -15.83 -3.63
N GLY A 189 -3.79 -16.92 -4.22
CA GLY A 189 -3.17 -17.55 -5.39
C GLY A 189 -3.06 -16.60 -6.58
N LYS A 190 -4.10 -15.81 -6.86
CA LYS A 190 -4.10 -14.79 -7.93
C LYS A 190 -3.18 -13.61 -7.62
N VAL A 191 -3.17 -13.13 -6.36
CA VAL A 191 -2.19 -12.12 -5.91
C VAL A 191 -0.77 -12.58 -6.19
N LEU A 192 -0.41 -13.80 -5.76
CA LEU A 192 0.92 -14.35 -5.99
C LEU A 192 1.23 -14.53 -7.48
N LYS A 193 0.25 -14.93 -8.29
CA LYS A 193 0.41 -15.05 -9.75
C LYS A 193 0.76 -13.71 -10.40
N ASP A 194 0.02 -12.65 -10.06
CA ASP A 194 0.31 -11.30 -10.56
C ASP A 194 1.71 -10.83 -10.14
N LEU A 195 2.12 -11.09 -8.89
CA LEU A 195 3.45 -10.72 -8.39
C LEU A 195 4.58 -11.52 -9.07
N GLN A 196 4.36 -12.81 -9.34
CA GLN A 196 5.32 -13.64 -10.08
C GLN A 196 5.48 -13.16 -11.53
N ASP A 197 4.38 -12.80 -12.18
CA ASP A 197 4.42 -12.24 -13.54
C ASP A 197 5.04 -10.83 -13.54
N ALA A 198 4.77 -10.01 -12.52
CA ALA A 198 5.41 -8.72 -12.33
C ALA A 198 6.94 -8.86 -12.17
N ALA A 199 7.41 -9.79 -11.33
CA ALA A 199 8.84 -10.03 -11.13
C ALA A 199 9.54 -10.42 -12.45
N LYS A 200 8.90 -11.26 -13.29
CA LYS A 200 9.43 -11.60 -14.64
C LYS A 200 9.51 -10.37 -15.54
N CYS A 201 8.50 -9.52 -15.54
CA CYS A 201 8.50 -8.30 -16.32
C CYS A 201 9.60 -7.31 -15.87
N LEU A 202 10.00 -7.35 -14.59
CA LEU A 202 10.99 -6.47 -13.98
C LEU A 202 12.41 -7.06 -13.96
N GLU A 203 12.71 -8.14 -14.70
CA GLU A 203 14.05 -8.75 -14.75
C GLU A 203 15.15 -7.78 -15.24
N ASN A 204 14.77 -6.73 -15.96
CA ASN A 204 15.67 -5.68 -16.45
C ASN A 204 15.50 -4.34 -15.70
N ASP A 205 14.85 -4.33 -14.53
CA ASP A 205 14.72 -3.12 -13.70
C ASP A 205 16.12 -2.57 -13.34
N PRO A 206 16.38 -1.27 -13.54
CA PRO A 206 17.67 -0.66 -13.20
C PRO A 206 18.13 -0.89 -11.76
N ILE A 207 17.21 -1.08 -10.82
CA ILE A 207 17.56 -1.35 -9.42
C ILE A 207 18.39 -2.62 -9.25
N LEU A 208 18.23 -3.61 -10.13
CA LEU A 208 18.97 -4.88 -10.07
C LEU A 208 20.47 -4.73 -10.31
N THR A 209 20.86 -3.74 -11.11
CA THR A 209 22.25 -3.51 -11.50
C THR A 209 22.86 -2.32 -10.79
N GLY A 210 22.12 -1.61 -9.94
CA GLY A 210 22.54 -0.32 -9.38
C GLY A 210 22.79 0.75 -10.44
N ARG A 211 22.23 0.56 -11.66
CA ARG A 211 22.44 1.47 -12.78
C ARG A 211 21.84 2.83 -12.50
N THR A 212 22.67 3.87 -12.57
CA THR A 212 22.19 5.24 -12.56
C THR A 212 21.55 5.55 -13.92
N VAL A 213 20.30 5.98 -13.91
CA VAL A 213 19.57 6.42 -15.08
C VAL A 213 19.43 7.93 -15.01
N SER A 214 19.81 8.63 -16.09
CA SER A 214 19.65 10.07 -16.19
C SER A 214 18.28 10.46 -16.71
N GLU A 215 17.83 11.67 -16.37
CA GLU A 215 16.58 12.22 -16.90
C GLU A 215 16.58 12.30 -18.44
N ILE A 216 17.75 12.53 -19.04
CA ILE A 216 17.90 12.63 -20.50
C ILE A 216 17.62 11.29 -21.19
N ASP A 217 18.02 10.17 -20.55
CA ASP A 217 17.88 8.84 -21.15
C ASP A 217 16.43 8.35 -21.15
N ASP A 218 15.60 8.80 -20.18
CA ASP A 218 14.24 8.27 -20.00
C ASP A 218 13.23 9.28 -19.43
N ASN A 219 13.43 10.56 -19.63
CA ASN A 219 12.60 11.62 -19.07
C ASN A 219 12.37 11.48 -17.55
N GLY A 220 13.34 10.90 -16.84
CA GLY A 220 13.30 10.70 -15.39
C GLY A 220 12.41 9.53 -14.91
N TYR A 221 11.77 8.78 -15.80
CA TYR A 221 10.84 7.70 -15.41
C TYR A 221 11.53 6.58 -14.63
N LEU A 222 12.71 6.15 -15.05
CA LEU A 222 13.49 5.11 -14.39
C LEU A 222 14.32 5.60 -13.19
N MET A 223 14.31 6.91 -12.91
CA MET A 223 14.93 7.46 -11.72
C MET A 223 14.12 7.14 -10.46
N ASN A 224 14.79 7.16 -9.30
CA ASN A 224 14.13 6.98 -8.00
C ASN A 224 13.23 5.74 -7.94
N ARG A 225 13.77 4.57 -8.32
CA ARG A 225 13.01 3.32 -8.37
C ARG A 225 12.30 2.96 -7.05
N GLN A 226 12.71 3.51 -5.91
CA GLN A 226 12.05 3.33 -4.61
C GLN A 226 10.65 3.98 -4.52
N VAL A 227 10.24 4.85 -5.45
CA VAL A 227 8.86 5.38 -5.51
C VAL A 227 7.99 4.62 -6.51
N HIS A 228 8.49 3.53 -7.03
CA HIS A 228 7.83 2.60 -7.93
C HIS A 228 7.83 1.20 -7.33
N LEU A 229 6.88 0.35 -7.71
CA LEU A 229 6.93 -1.08 -7.40
C LEU A 229 8.02 -1.73 -8.26
N ASN A 230 9.27 -1.47 -7.90
CA ASN A 230 10.46 -2.02 -8.51
C ASN A 230 10.59 -3.53 -8.22
N TYR A 231 11.59 -4.19 -8.82
CA TYR A 231 11.80 -5.62 -8.65
C TYR A 231 11.88 -6.06 -7.18
N TYR A 232 12.68 -5.38 -6.36
CA TYR A 232 12.81 -5.75 -4.94
C TYR A 232 11.59 -5.37 -4.10
N ALA A 233 10.85 -4.34 -4.47
CA ALA A 233 9.55 -4.04 -3.86
C ALA A 233 8.54 -5.17 -4.13
N VAL A 234 8.54 -5.74 -5.35
CA VAL A 234 7.73 -6.91 -5.69
C VAL A 234 8.16 -8.13 -4.89
N LYS A 235 9.48 -8.39 -4.74
CA LYS A 235 9.98 -9.49 -3.90
C LYS A 235 9.62 -9.30 -2.43
N GLY A 236 9.73 -8.08 -1.89
CA GLY A 236 9.31 -7.76 -0.53
C GLY A 236 7.80 -7.98 -0.33
N LEU A 237 6.98 -7.58 -1.30
CA LEU A 237 5.54 -7.86 -1.27
C LEU A 237 5.25 -9.37 -1.36
N MET A 238 5.96 -10.12 -2.21
CA MET A 238 5.85 -11.58 -2.25
C MET A 238 6.18 -12.21 -0.90
N ALA A 239 7.24 -11.76 -0.23
CA ALA A 239 7.60 -12.23 1.11
C ALA A 239 6.46 -12.00 2.11
N ARG A 240 5.85 -10.80 2.11
CA ARG A 240 4.69 -10.45 2.93
C ARG A 240 3.48 -11.32 2.63
N VAL A 241 3.17 -11.58 1.35
CA VAL A 241 2.02 -12.41 0.94
C VAL A 241 2.24 -13.88 1.27
N TYR A 242 3.44 -14.41 1.04
CA TYR A 242 3.78 -15.79 1.43
C TYR A 242 3.72 -15.97 2.95
N LEU A 243 4.22 -15.00 3.72
CA LEU A 243 4.09 -15.02 5.19
C LEU A 243 2.61 -15.01 5.61
N TYR A 244 1.79 -14.15 5.00
CA TYR A 244 0.34 -14.09 5.27
C TYR A 244 -0.37 -15.41 4.95
N LYS A 245 0.10 -16.13 3.94
CA LYS A 245 -0.38 -17.46 3.55
C LYS A 245 0.10 -18.57 4.50
N GLY A 246 1.14 -18.34 5.30
CA GLY A 246 1.83 -19.37 6.10
C GLY A 246 2.85 -20.19 5.30
N ASP A 247 3.23 -19.73 4.11
CA ASP A 247 4.25 -20.36 3.27
C ASP A 247 5.63 -19.79 3.64
N TYR A 248 6.14 -20.20 4.79
CA TYR A 248 7.38 -19.69 5.38
C TYR A 248 8.60 -19.94 4.48
N ALA A 249 8.63 -21.06 3.75
CA ALA A 249 9.76 -21.38 2.87
C ALA A 249 9.92 -20.37 1.73
N ASN A 250 8.83 -20.04 1.04
CA ASN A 250 8.85 -19.05 -0.04
C ASN A 250 8.98 -17.61 0.48
N ALA A 251 8.43 -17.31 1.67
CA ALA A 251 8.61 -16.02 2.33
C ALA A 251 10.09 -15.77 2.64
N GLU A 252 10.79 -16.77 3.21
CA GLU A 252 12.22 -16.70 3.51
C GLU A 252 13.06 -16.47 2.26
N VAL A 253 12.79 -17.20 1.17
CA VAL A 253 13.52 -17.04 -0.10
C VAL A 253 13.41 -15.60 -0.60
N CYS A 254 12.18 -15.04 -0.64
CA CYS A 254 11.96 -13.68 -1.12
C CYS A 254 12.60 -12.64 -0.19
N ALA A 255 12.49 -12.79 1.12
CA ALA A 255 13.12 -11.88 2.08
C ALA A 255 14.64 -11.87 1.97
N LYS A 256 15.26 -13.06 1.87
CA LYS A 256 16.72 -13.21 1.68
C LYS A 256 17.20 -12.60 0.37
N GLU A 257 16.43 -12.69 -0.71
CA GLU A 257 16.77 -12.07 -1.99
C GLU A 257 16.84 -10.55 -1.88
N VAL A 258 15.88 -9.92 -1.16
CA VAL A 258 15.90 -8.48 -0.89
C VAL A 258 17.08 -8.10 -0.01
N ILE A 259 17.26 -8.77 1.12
CA ILE A 259 18.36 -8.52 2.08
C ILE A 259 19.72 -8.66 1.39
N GLY A 260 19.90 -9.72 0.62
CA GLY A 260 21.16 -10.04 -0.07
C GLY A 260 21.45 -9.15 -1.29
N SER A 261 20.52 -8.29 -1.71
CA SER A 261 20.68 -7.43 -2.88
C SER A 261 21.75 -6.35 -2.72
N GLY A 262 21.95 -5.87 -1.49
CA GLY A 262 22.82 -4.73 -1.20
C GLY A 262 22.31 -3.39 -1.76
N CYS A 263 21.05 -3.33 -2.23
CA CYS A 263 20.47 -2.12 -2.81
C CYS A 263 19.89 -1.16 -1.77
N PHE A 264 19.72 -1.63 -0.54
CA PHE A 264 19.12 -0.86 0.55
C PHE A 264 20.10 -0.78 1.71
N GLU A 265 20.24 0.43 2.24
CA GLU A 265 21.18 0.70 3.33
C GLU A 265 20.42 1.10 4.59
N TRP A 266 20.90 0.68 5.74
CA TRP A 266 20.38 1.15 7.01
C TRP A 266 20.60 2.65 7.18
N VAL A 267 19.59 3.35 7.71
CA VAL A 267 19.75 4.74 8.09
C VAL A 267 20.85 4.88 9.15
N LYS A 268 21.71 5.85 8.97
CA LYS A 268 22.78 6.15 9.92
C LYS A 268 22.27 7.15 10.96
N GLN A 269 22.70 7.00 12.22
CA GLN A 269 22.31 7.91 13.30
C GLN A 269 22.65 9.37 12.96
N GLU A 270 23.75 9.63 12.28
CA GLU A 270 24.14 10.98 11.86
C GLU A 270 23.09 11.67 10.97
N ASN A 271 22.33 10.91 10.20
CA ASN A 271 21.25 11.39 9.35
C ASN A 271 19.98 11.74 10.14
N LEU A 272 19.90 11.40 11.43
CA LEU A 272 18.76 11.63 12.31
C LEU A 272 18.99 12.81 13.27
N THR A 273 20.25 13.12 13.59
CA THR A 273 20.60 14.07 14.65
C THR A 273 20.52 15.53 14.24
N ASN A 274 20.65 15.85 12.95
CA ASN A 274 20.51 17.21 12.46
C ASN A 274 19.03 17.51 12.13
N GLU A 275 18.32 18.11 13.07
CA GLU A 275 16.89 18.41 12.95
C GLU A 275 16.49 19.17 11.67
N SER A 276 17.42 19.96 11.09
CA SER A 276 17.14 20.74 9.88
C SER A 276 17.07 19.90 8.62
N VAL A 277 17.66 18.71 8.61
CA VAL A 277 17.78 17.82 7.42
C VAL A 277 17.61 16.34 7.79
N ALA A 278 16.98 16.04 8.91
CA ALA A 278 16.83 14.68 9.37
C ALA A 278 15.96 13.83 8.42
N ASP A 279 16.45 12.65 8.07
CA ASP A 279 15.70 11.63 7.34
C ASP A 279 14.91 10.75 8.28
N LEU A 280 13.76 11.25 8.74
CA LEU A 280 12.92 10.56 9.72
C LEU A 280 12.10 9.41 9.12
N THR A 281 12.03 9.30 7.81
CA THR A 281 11.36 8.19 7.13
C THR A 281 12.26 6.99 6.90
N PHE A 282 13.58 7.15 7.18
CA PHE A 282 14.60 6.15 6.90
C PHE A 282 14.63 5.76 5.43
N SER A 283 14.74 6.78 4.55
CA SER A 283 14.50 6.63 3.11
C SER A 283 15.47 5.68 2.40
N THR A 284 16.66 5.46 2.95
CA THR A 284 17.63 4.49 2.41
C THR A 284 17.17 3.02 2.58
N GLU A 285 16.19 2.78 3.45
CA GLU A 285 15.60 1.48 3.72
C GLU A 285 14.30 1.23 2.91
N HIS A 286 13.83 2.19 2.12
CA HIS A 286 12.58 2.05 1.38
C HIS A 286 12.72 1.11 0.19
N LEU A 287 12.03 -0.03 0.23
CA LEU A 287 11.79 -0.85 -0.95
C LEU A 287 10.75 -0.20 -1.86
N PHE A 288 9.68 0.32 -1.23
CA PHE A 288 8.63 1.06 -1.90
C PHE A 288 8.05 2.16 -0.99
N ALA A 289 7.96 3.37 -1.51
CA ALA A 289 7.31 4.50 -0.86
C ALA A 289 6.46 5.29 -1.86
N LEU A 290 5.34 5.84 -1.41
CA LEU A 290 4.57 6.79 -2.21
C LEU A 290 5.17 8.18 -2.14
N ASN A 291 5.16 8.88 -3.27
CA ASN A 291 5.51 10.29 -3.34
C ASN A 291 4.23 11.13 -3.18
N ILE A 292 3.99 11.68 -2.00
CA ILE A 292 2.78 12.45 -1.66
C ILE A 292 3.12 13.93 -1.60
N VAL A 293 2.90 14.66 -2.68
CA VAL A 293 3.28 16.09 -2.79
C VAL A 293 2.60 16.95 -1.72
N THR A 294 1.42 16.55 -1.25
CA THR A 294 0.64 17.23 -0.21
C THR A 294 0.92 16.72 1.21
N LEU A 295 1.97 15.90 1.40
CA LEU A 295 2.23 15.24 2.70
C LEU A 295 2.39 16.24 3.85
N GLY A 296 3.02 17.39 3.62
CA GLY A 296 3.12 18.45 4.63
C GLY A 296 1.75 18.92 5.15
N ASN A 297 0.82 19.21 4.25
CA ASN A 297 -0.54 19.63 4.63
C ASN A 297 -1.29 18.54 5.42
N ILE A 298 -1.05 17.27 5.08
CA ILE A 298 -1.64 16.13 5.79
C ILE A 298 -1.04 16.01 7.20
N VAL A 299 0.26 16.15 7.34
CA VAL A 299 0.96 16.14 8.63
C VAL A 299 0.46 17.26 9.52
N ASP A 300 0.43 18.50 9.03
CA ASP A 300 -0.04 19.67 9.79
C ASP A 300 -1.48 19.49 10.30
N LYS A 301 -2.32 18.82 9.50
CA LYS A 301 -3.72 18.60 9.84
C LYS A 301 -3.95 17.50 10.88
N TYR A 302 -3.13 16.45 10.87
CA TYR A 302 -3.42 15.22 11.61
C TYR A 302 -2.32 14.77 12.60
N LEU A 303 -1.11 15.31 12.52
CA LEU A 303 0.04 14.86 13.30
C LEU A 303 0.78 16.01 14.03
N ASP A 304 0.20 17.21 14.07
CA ASP A 304 0.86 18.40 14.64
C ASP A 304 0.22 18.97 15.91
N GLY A 305 -0.69 18.23 16.55
CA GLY A 305 -1.22 18.59 17.86
C GLY A 305 -2.52 19.38 17.85
N GLY A 306 -3.21 19.52 16.71
CA GLY A 306 -4.55 20.09 16.63
C GLY A 306 -5.65 19.13 17.11
N ASN A 307 -6.90 19.60 17.15
CA ASN A 307 -8.06 18.82 17.63
C ASN A 307 -8.34 17.53 16.79
N ASN A 308 -7.77 17.43 15.60
CA ASN A 308 -7.91 16.28 14.72
C ASN A 308 -6.65 15.41 14.68
N SER A 309 -5.73 15.58 15.62
CA SER A 309 -4.45 14.86 15.59
C SER A 309 -4.52 13.51 16.30
N PHE A 310 -3.82 12.55 15.68
CA PHE A 310 -3.51 11.26 16.29
C PHE A 310 -2.30 11.41 17.21
N ALA A 311 -2.37 10.84 18.42
CA ALA A 311 -1.30 10.97 19.41
C ALA A 311 -1.17 9.73 20.29
N LEU A 312 0.00 9.58 20.92
CA LEU A 312 0.29 8.62 21.95
C LEU A 312 0.53 9.32 23.29
N GLU A 313 0.04 8.74 24.38
CA GLU A 313 0.50 9.15 25.72
C GLU A 313 1.97 8.77 25.91
N GLU A 314 2.73 9.68 26.53
CA GLU A 314 4.15 9.47 26.83
C GLU A 314 4.41 8.19 27.63
N SER A 315 3.54 7.89 28.59
CA SER A 315 3.63 6.66 29.40
C SER A 315 3.54 5.41 28.53
N ARG A 316 2.60 5.40 27.58
CA ARG A 316 2.40 4.27 26.66
C ARG A 316 3.52 4.17 25.65
N LEU A 317 4.01 5.31 25.14
CA LEU A 317 5.15 5.35 24.25
C LEU A 317 6.41 4.77 24.91
N SER A 318 6.69 5.18 26.16
CA SER A 318 7.82 4.68 26.94
C SER A 318 7.71 3.17 27.21
N GLU A 319 6.49 2.68 27.50
CA GLU A 319 6.23 1.24 27.67
C GLU A 319 6.52 0.46 26.37
N TYR A 320 6.05 0.96 25.22
CA TYR A 320 6.22 0.25 23.93
C TYR A 320 7.67 0.16 23.50
N TYR A 321 8.46 1.21 23.70
CA TYR A 321 9.86 1.21 23.26
C TYR A 321 10.81 0.57 24.27
N GLY A 322 10.54 0.68 25.56
CA GLY A 322 11.33 0.05 26.64
C GLY A 322 12.77 0.54 26.77
N SER A 323 13.28 1.30 25.80
CA SER A 323 14.64 1.85 25.77
C SER A 323 14.64 3.29 25.31
N SER A 324 15.26 4.15 26.09
CA SER A 324 15.46 5.57 25.73
C SER A 324 16.55 5.78 24.65
N TYR A 325 17.26 4.72 24.27
CA TYR A 325 18.29 4.78 23.23
C TYR A 325 17.79 4.35 21.86
N ASP A 326 16.58 3.80 21.77
CA ASP A 326 15.97 3.41 20.49
C ASP A 326 15.80 4.64 19.59
N TYR A 327 16.38 4.63 18.41
CA TYR A 327 16.32 5.76 17.47
C TYR A 327 14.89 6.12 17.07
N ARG A 328 14.00 5.13 17.01
CA ARG A 328 12.57 5.33 16.73
C ARG A 328 11.90 6.12 17.85
N TYR A 329 12.22 5.82 19.11
CA TYR A 329 11.75 6.59 20.25
C TYR A 329 12.33 8.02 20.30
N LEU A 330 13.63 8.14 20.07
CA LEU A 330 14.34 9.41 20.18
C LEU A 330 13.96 10.43 19.11
N TYR A 331 13.74 9.97 17.89
CA TYR A 331 13.66 10.88 16.74
C TYR A 331 12.29 10.95 16.07
N LEU A 332 11.41 9.95 16.24
CA LEU A 332 10.15 9.87 15.50
C LEU A 332 8.97 10.54 16.19
N PHE A 333 9.16 11.15 17.36
CA PHE A 333 8.08 11.79 18.10
C PHE A 333 8.43 13.21 18.53
N LYS A 334 7.39 14.05 18.66
CA LYS A 334 7.48 15.43 19.11
C LYS A 334 6.39 15.76 20.14
N THR A 335 6.60 16.81 20.95
CA THR A 335 5.54 17.41 21.76
C THR A 335 4.70 18.34 20.89
N GLY A 336 3.38 18.35 21.10
CA GLY A 336 2.49 19.27 20.38
C GLY A 336 2.67 20.72 20.85
N VAL A 337 2.44 21.66 19.94
CA VAL A 337 2.54 23.10 20.22
C VAL A 337 1.37 23.54 21.11
N GLY A 338 1.66 24.04 22.31
CA GLY A 338 0.65 24.62 23.24
C GLY A 338 -0.28 23.61 23.93
N MET A 339 0.00 22.31 23.88
CA MET A 339 -0.79 21.24 24.44
C MET A 339 -0.15 20.59 25.69
N SER A 340 -0.89 19.66 26.30
CA SER A 340 -0.41 18.89 27.47
C SER A 340 0.92 18.19 27.16
N ASN A 341 1.88 18.29 28.11
CA ASN A 341 3.18 17.61 28.01
C ASN A 341 3.07 16.06 28.04
N THR A 342 1.87 15.50 28.11
CA THR A 342 1.62 14.06 28.23
C THR A 342 1.41 13.37 26.90
N LEU A 343 1.14 14.11 25.81
CA LEU A 343 0.92 13.57 24.48
C LEU A 343 2.15 13.74 23.58
N ARG A 344 2.40 12.74 22.77
CA ARG A 344 3.44 12.70 21.72
C ARG A 344 2.80 12.50 20.36
N TYR A 345 3.28 13.28 19.40
CA TYR A 345 2.82 13.28 18.02
C TYR A 345 3.89 12.70 17.12
N LEU A 346 3.48 11.98 16.07
CA LEU A 346 4.41 11.35 15.15
C LEU A 346 5.12 12.41 14.30
N LYS A 347 6.45 12.48 14.41
CA LYS A 347 7.34 13.37 13.64
C LYS A 347 7.86 12.73 12.36
N LYS A 348 7.69 11.41 12.20
CA LYS A 348 8.23 10.61 11.09
C LYS A 348 7.97 11.22 9.70
N TYR A 349 6.84 11.86 9.52
CA TYR A 349 6.41 12.42 8.23
C TYR A 349 6.51 13.94 8.16
N ASP A 350 7.14 14.60 9.11
CA ASP A 350 7.33 16.04 9.09
C ASP A 350 8.09 16.47 7.83
N GLN A 351 7.60 17.51 7.15
CA GLN A 351 8.22 18.07 5.96
C GLN A 351 8.99 19.34 6.33
N LEU A 352 10.28 19.19 6.58
CA LEU A 352 11.12 20.32 7.00
C LEU A 352 11.31 21.29 5.83
N GLU A 353 11.03 22.57 6.04
CA GLU A 353 11.15 23.63 5.01
C GLU A 353 12.57 23.78 4.44
N SER A 354 13.58 23.55 5.31
CA SER A 354 14.99 23.59 4.94
C SER A 354 15.45 22.47 4.02
N VAL A 355 14.65 21.39 3.89
CA VAL A 355 14.98 20.24 3.07
C VAL A 355 14.71 20.52 1.61
N SER A 356 15.74 20.41 0.78
CA SER A 356 15.61 20.55 -0.67
C SER A 356 14.61 19.53 -1.25
N TRP A 357 13.88 19.93 -2.29
CA TRP A 357 13.01 19.05 -3.07
C TRP A 357 13.75 17.84 -3.67
N ALA A 358 15.06 17.94 -3.84
CA ALA A 358 15.90 16.88 -4.36
C ALA A 358 16.24 15.79 -3.32
N GLN A 359 15.94 16.00 -2.05
CA GLN A 359 16.20 14.99 -1.02
C GLN A 359 15.30 13.76 -1.18
N SER A 360 15.91 12.59 -1.07
CA SER A 360 15.24 11.29 -1.31
C SER A 360 14.05 11.02 -0.39
N TYR A 361 14.03 11.61 0.81
CA TYR A 361 13.00 11.41 1.83
C TYR A 361 11.86 12.43 1.79
N ARG A 362 12.00 13.54 1.05
CA ARG A 362 10.93 14.54 0.97
C ARG A 362 9.70 13.98 0.30
N ASN A 363 8.52 14.24 0.88
CA ASN A 363 7.22 13.76 0.42
C ASN A 363 7.07 12.23 0.34
N LYS A 364 7.96 11.47 0.99
CA LYS A 364 7.93 10.01 0.94
C LYS A 364 7.15 9.44 2.12
N LEU A 365 6.21 8.55 1.79
CA LEU A 365 5.47 7.74 2.75
C LEU A 365 5.80 6.28 2.45
N PRO A 366 6.62 5.61 3.31
CA PRO A 366 7.06 4.24 3.07
C PRO A 366 5.91 3.23 3.26
N LEU A 367 5.84 2.25 2.36
CA LEU A 367 4.87 1.17 2.38
C LEU A 367 5.50 -0.22 2.52
N ILE A 368 6.74 -0.39 2.05
CA ILE A 368 7.54 -1.61 2.23
C ILE A 368 8.97 -1.17 2.54
N CYS A 369 9.52 -1.65 3.65
CA CYS A 369 10.84 -1.28 4.14
C CYS A 369 11.73 -2.50 4.43
N LEU A 370 13.03 -2.28 4.44
CA LEU A 370 14.04 -3.31 4.71
C LEU A 370 13.85 -4.04 6.05
N PRO A 371 13.55 -3.39 7.20
CA PRO A 371 13.38 -4.09 8.48
C PRO A 371 12.29 -5.16 8.45
N GLU A 372 11.23 -4.95 7.68
CA GLU A 372 10.17 -5.95 7.53
C GLU A 372 10.72 -7.27 6.97
N MET A 373 11.68 -7.22 6.05
CA MET A 373 12.31 -8.41 5.48
C MET A 373 13.08 -9.20 6.55
N TYR A 374 13.72 -8.51 7.49
CA TYR A 374 14.39 -9.14 8.61
C TYR A 374 13.41 -9.77 9.61
N TYR A 375 12.28 -9.11 9.88
CA TYR A 375 11.22 -9.68 10.73
C TYR A 375 10.58 -10.91 10.07
N ILE A 376 10.31 -10.86 8.77
CA ILE A 376 9.82 -12.02 8.01
C ILE A 376 10.82 -13.16 8.08
N LEU A 377 12.11 -12.87 7.89
CA LEU A 377 13.18 -13.87 7.98
C LEU A 377 13.26 -14.50 9.38
N ALA A 378 13.17 -13.69 10.44
CA ALA A 378 13.17 -14.18 11.82
C ALA A 378 12.00 -15.12 12.09
N GLU A 379 10.79 -14.77 11.66
CA GLU A 379 9.59 -15.59 11.82
C GLU A 379 9.70 -16.91 11.02
N CYS A 380 10.16 -16.85 9.77
CA CYS A 380 10.37 -18.04 8.97
C CYS A 380 11.37 -18.99 9.63
N ARG A 381 12.48 -18.46 10.17
CA ARG A 381 13.49 -19.24 10.89
C ARG A 381 12.95 -19.82 12.21
N TYR A 382 12.08 -19.10 12.92
CA TYR A 382 11.40 -19.63 14.10
C TYR A 382 10.60 -20.89 13.76
N HIS A 383 9.84 -20.88 12.68
CA HIS A 383 9.07 -22.04 12.22
C HIS A 383 9.92 -23.17 11.63
N SER A 384 11.13 -22.90 11.16
CA SER A 384 12.05 -23.88 10.61
C SER A 384 13.16 -24.30 11.59
N SER A 385 13.10 -23.86 12.85
CA SER A 385 14.14 -24.06 13.87
C SER A 385 15.53 -23.53 13.45
N GLY A 386 15.55 -22.42 12.69
CA GLY A 386 16.77 -21.71 12.31
C GLY A 386 17.21 -20.68 13.34
N ASP A 387 18.28 -19.95 13.03
CA ASP A 387 18.77 -18.85 13.86
C ASP A 387 17.85 -17.62 13.74
N VAL A 388 17.08 -17.37 14.79
CA VAL A 388 16.10 -16.28 14.91
C VAL A 388 16.75 -14.97 15.35
N LEU A 389 17.82 -15.06 16.17
CA LEU A 389 18.44 -13.89 16.78
C LEU A 389 19.21 -13.04 15.77
N GLU A 390 19.87 -13.68 14.81
CA GLU A 390 20.68 -12.97 13.82
C GLU A 390 19.87 -11.87 13.09
N PRO A 391 18.72 -12.16 12.44
CA PRO A 391 17.97 -11.13 11.75
C PRO A 391 17.33 -10.09 12.69
N LEU A 392 16.91 -10.47 13.91
CA LEU A 392 16.37 -9.52 14.87
C LEU A 392 17.46 -8.57 15.40
N ASN A 393 18.64 -9.10 15.74
CA ASN A 393 19.75 -8.33 16.26
C ASN A 393 20.35 -7.39 15.19
N GLU A 394 20.24 -7.75 13.92
CA GLU A 394 20.61 -6.81 12.86
C GLU A 394 19.75 -5.55 12.90
N VAL A 395 18.42 -5.69 13.07
CA VAL A 395 17.54 -4.52 13.25
C VAL A 395 17.87 -3.78 14.56
N CYS A 396 18.05 -4.49 15.68
CA CYS A 396 18.35 -3.88 16.96
C CYS A 396 19.59 -2.96 16.91
N ARG A 397 20.69 -3.45 16.31
CA ARG A 397 21.93 -2.67 16.16
C ARG A 397 21.72 -1.39 15.36
N HIS A 398 20.93 -1.47 14.29
CA HIS A 398 20.61 -0.30 13.45
C HIS A 398 19.51 0.60 14.01
N ARG A 399 18.93 0.24 15.14
CA ARG A 399 18.00 1.07 15.92
C ARG A 399 18.59 1.56 17.23
N GLY A 400 19.89 1.32 17.50
CA GLY A 400 20.55 1.76 18.72
C GLY A 400 20.12 0.99 19.97
N VAL A 401 19.58 -0.22 19.80
CA VAL A 401 19.10 -1.09 20.86
C VAL A 401 20.08 -2.25 21.06
N ALA A 402 20.19 -2.73 22.30
CA ALA A 402 21.04 -3.87 22.62
C ALA A 402 20.56 -5.15 21.94
N ASP A 403 21.49 -6.04 21.61
CA ASP A 403 21.18 -7.35 21.04
C ASP A 403 20.27 -8.15 21.99
N LEU A 404 19.30 -8.83 21.41
CA LEU A 404 18.44 -9.81 22.08
C LEU A 404 19.22 -11.11 22.36
N SER A 405 18.78 -11.85 23.36
CA SER A 405 19.35 -13.11 23.79
C SER A 405 18.37 -14.28 23.63
N GLU A 406 18.83 -15.51 23.79
CA GLU A 406 17.98 -16.71 23.78
C GLU A 406 16.84 -16.65 24.82
N ALA A 407 17.05 -15.95 25.95
CA ALA A 407 16.02 -15.79 26.97
C ALA A 407 14.82 -14.98 26.47
N ASP A 408 15.03 -14.03 25.56
CA ASP A 408 14.00 -13.17 24.99
C ASP A 408 13.09 -13.96 24.02
N LEU A 409 13.58 -15.07 23.45
CA LEU A 409 12.82 -15.92 22.53
C LEU A 409 11.73 -16.75 23.22
N SER A 410 11.69 -16.81 24.54
CA SER A 410 10.65 -17.54 25.29
C SER A 410 9.23 -17.09 24.98
N ALA A 411 9.05 -15.85 24.50
CA ALA A 411 7.80 -15.26 24.07
C ALA A 411 7.92 -14.65 22.65
N PHE A 412 8.50 -15.39 21.73
CA PHE A 412 8.91 -14.93 20.40
C PHE A 412 7.82 -14.13 19.65
N GLU A 413 6.60 -14.66 19.54
CA GLU A 413 5.52 -13.95 18.83
C GLU A 413 5.20 -12.58 19.46
N THR A 414 5.21 -12.50 20.79
CA THR A 414 4.99 -11.25 21.51
C THR A 414 6.13 -10.25 21.28
N LEU A 415 7.36 -10.75 21.32
CA LEU A 415 8.57 -9.97 21.01
C LEU A 415 8.51 -9.43 19.57
N LEU A 416 8.22 -10.31 18.61
CA LEU A 416 8.15 -9.94 17.19
C LEU A 416 7.06 -8.87 16.93
N LEU A 417 5.88 -9.03 17.53
CA LEU A 417 4.81 -8.04 17.43
C LEU A 417 5.19 -6.70 18.10
N ALA A 418 5.94 -6.72 19.19
CA ALA A 418 6.44 -5.50 19.82
C ALA A 418 7.45 -4.77 18.91
N GLU A 419 8.35 -5.52 18.24
CA GLU A 419 9.27 -4.94 17.26
C GLU A 419 8.55 -4.41 16.02
N TYR A 420 7.56 -5.14 15.48
CA TYR A 420 6.70 -4.62 14.43
C TYR A 420 6.02 -3.31 14.83
N ARG A 421 5.42 -3.23 16.03
CA ARG A 421 4.78 -2.01 16.53
C ARG A 421 5.72 -0.81 16.49
N LYS A 422 6.95 -0.97 16.96
CA LYS A 422 7.96 0.11 16.97
C LYS A 422 8.34 0.57 15.56
N GLU A 423 8.45 -0.36 14.64
CA GLU A 423 8.95 -0.09 13.28
C GLU A 423 7.87 0.49 12.38
N VAL A 424 6.67 -0.10 12.41
CA VAL A 424 5.60 0.24 11.46
C VAL A 424 4.70 1.37 11.93
N ILE A 425 5.03 2.04 13.05
CA ILE A 425 4.23 3.16 13.58
C ILE A 425 3.88 4.16 12.48
N GLY A 426 2.61 4.47 12.35
CA GLY A 426 2.08 5.34 11.31
C GLY A 426 2.05 4.72 9.90
N GLY A 427 2.44 3.45 9.73
CA GLY A 427 2.47 2.76 8.44
C GLY A 427 1.27 1.84 8.17
N GLY A 428 0.33 1.69 9.12
CA GLY A 428 -0.90 0.93 8.96
C GLY A 428 -0.72 -0.59 8.85
N GLN A 429 0.44 -1.15 9.20
CA GLN A 429 0.70 -2.58 9.03
C GLN A 429 0.41 -3.42 10.29
N LEU A 430 0.32 -2.80 11.45
CA LEU A 430 0.22 -3.51 12.73
C LEU A 430 -1.10 -4.30 12.87
N PHE A 431 -2.23 -3.72 12.47
CA PHE A 431 -3.53 -4.41 12.45
C PHE A 431 -3.47 -5.71 11.65
N PHE A 432 -2.79 -5.70 10.51
CA PHE A 432 -2.63 -6.88 9.67
C PHE A 432 -1.76 -7.97 10.30
N GLN A 433 -0.78 -7.60 11.13
CA GLN A 433 0.02 -8.57 11.88
C GLN A 433 -0.84 -9.27 12.95
N TYR A 434 -1.67 -8.52 13.68
CA TYR A 434 -2.60 -9.11 14.64
C TYR A 434 -3.61 -10.04 13.99
N LYS A 435 -4.20 -9.59 12.87
CA LYS A 435 -5.15 -10.38 12.08
C LYS A 435 -4.54 -11.66 11.54
N ARG A 436 -3.33 -11.58 10.96
CA ARG A 436 -2.62 -12.74 10.40
C ARG A 436 -2.35 -13.80 11.46
N LEU A 437 -1.95 -13.38 12.66
CA LEU A 437 -1.68 -14.26 13.80
C LEU A 437 -2.94 -14.60 14.60
N ASN A 438 -4.10 -14.12 14.18
CA ASN A 438 -5.40 -14.31 14.84
C ASN A 438 -5.36 -14.02 16.35
N ARG A 439 -4.77 -12.90 16.77
CA ARG A 439 -4.57 -12.55 18.18
C ARG A 439 -5.89 -12.15 18.80
N SER A 440 -6.30 -12.84 19.89
CA SER A 440 -7.49 -12.46 20.67
C SER A 440 -7.25 -11.18 21.46
N VAL A 441 -6.08 -11.07 22.08
CA VAL A 441 -5.70 -9.92 22.89
C VAL A 441 -4.59 -9.13 22.21
N VAL A 442 -4.82 -7.83 22.03
CA VAL A 442 -3.83 -6.88 21.51
C VAL A 442 -3.67 -5.71 22.49
N PRO A 443 -2.46 -5.16 22.65
CA PRO A 443 -2.26 -4.03 23.53
C PRO A 443 -3.10 -2.81 23.11
N GLY A 444 -3.80 -2.18 24.06
CA GLY A 444 -4.58 -0.96 23.83
C GLY A 444 -6.10 -1.17 23.81
N THR A 445 -6.59 -2.40 23.84
CA THR A 445 -8.03 -2.71 23.89
C THR A 445 -8.30 -3.96 24.71
N ASP A 446 -9.51 -4.04 25.29
CA ASP A 446 -10.05 -5.22 25.96
C ASP A 446 -10.95 -6.08 25.06
N VAL A 447 -11.12 -5.68 23.78
CA VAL A 447 -11.95 -6.41 22.81
C VAL A 447 -11.23 -7.68 22.38
N ASP A 448 -11.91 -8.82 22.43
CA ASP A 448 -11.43 -10.09 21.85
C ASP A 448 -11.63 -10.09 20.34
N LEU A 449 -10.63 -9.61 19.61
CA LEU A 449 -10.73 -9.42 18.16
C LEU A 449 -10.97 -10.73 17.40
N ALA A 450 -10.33 -11.81 17.82
CA ALA A 450 -10.49 -13.13 17.19
C ALA A 450 -11.81 -13.78 17.57
N GLY A 451 -12.16 -13.79 18.88
CA GLY A 451 -13.38 -14.42 19.38
C GLY A 451 -14.66 -13.71 18.94
N GLU A 452 -14.62 -12.39 18.79
CA GLU A 452 -15.75 -11.59 18.32
C GLU A 452 -15.78 -11.37 16.81
N GLY A 453 -14.82 -11.93 16.06
CA GLY A 453 -14.77 -11.81 14.59
C GLY A 453 -14.42 -10.40 14.07
N ARG A 454 -13.82 -9.54 14.90
CA ARG A 454 -13.57 -8.11 14.57
C ARG A 454 -12.50 -7.88 13.50
N TYR A 455 -11.77 -8.93 13.12
CA TYR A 455 -10.75 -8.82 12.06
C TYR A 455 -11.30 -8.74 10.65
N VAL A 456 -12.55 -9.14 10.42
CA VAL A 456 -13.18 -9.05 9.10
C VAL A 456 -14.15 -7.88 9.11
N ILE A 457 -13.81 -6.82 8.39
CA ILE A 457 -14.66 -5.66 8.26
C ILE A 457 -15.71 -5.94 7.19
N LEU A 458 -16.95 -5.63 7.45
CA LEU A 458 -18.03 -5.82 6.48
C LEU A 458 -17.78 -4.99 5.22
N MET A 459 -18.06 -5.59 4.07
CA MET A 459 -18.14 -4.87 2.81
C MET A 459 -19.21 -3.77 2.88
N PRO A 460 -19.14 -2.73 2.02
CA PRO A 460 -20.21 -1.74 1.91
C PRO A 460 -21.60 -2.35 1.80
N LYS A 461 -22.58 -1.78 2.48
CA LYS A 461 -23.96 -2.29 2.50
C LYS A 461 -24.57 -2.39 1.09
N GLU A 462 -24.28 -1.41 0.23
CA GLU A 462 -24.78 -1.39 -1.14
C GLU A 462 -24.26 -2.58 -1.97
N GLU A 463 -23.03 -3.04 -1.73
CA GLU A 463 -22.47 -4.22 -2.41
C GLU A 463 -23.20 -5.51 -2.00
N LEU A 464 -23.50 -5.67 -0.72
CA LEU A 464 -24.23 -6.82 -0.21
C LEU A 464 -25.69 -6.84 -0.69
N GLU A 465 -26.37 -5.69 -0.67
CA GLU A 465 -27.80 -5.59 -1.01
C GLU A 465 -28.04 -5.69 -2.52
N ASN A 466 -27.22 -5.01 -3.33
CA ASN A 466 -27.47 -4.88 -4.76
C ASN A 466 -26.88 -6.02 -5.60
N LEU A 467 -25.80 -6.65 -5.16
CA LEU A 467 -25.13 -7.71 -5.92
C LEU A 467 -25.52 -9.11 -5.48
N GLY A 468 -26.25 -9.24 -4.38
CA GLY A 468 -26.66 -10.53 -3.83
C GLY A 468 -25.46 -11.38 -3.37
N TRP A 469 -24.38 -10.74 -2.98
CA TRP A 469 -23.19 -11.41 -2.48
C TRP A 469 -23.42 -11.99 -1.07
N VAL A 470 -22.66 -13.00 -0.75
CA VAL A 470 -22.63 -13.57 0.59
C VAL A 470 -21.82 -12.65 1.51
N SER A 471 -22.30 -12.42 2.75
CA SER A 471 -21.53 -11.69 3.75
C SER A 471 -20.12 -12.30 3.90
N ASN A 472 -19.13 -11.44 4.00
CA ASN A 472 -17.73 -11.81 4.16
C ASN A 472 -17.33 -12.13 5.62
N GLN A 473 -18.29 -11.99 6.57
CA GLN A 473 -18.11 -12.36 7.99
C GLN A 473 -18.35 -13.83 8.27
#